data_15d77728f39b4a9164f745f18c3baf07
#
_entry.id   15d77728f39b4a9164f745f18c3baf07
#
_cell.length_a   1.000
_cell.length_b   1.000
_cell.length_c   1.000
_cell.angle_alpha   90.00
_cell.angle_beta   90.00
_cell.angle_gamma   90.00
#
_symmetry.space_group_name_H-M   'P 1'
#
loop_
_entity.id
_entity.type
_entity.pdbx_description
1 polymer ?
#
loop_
_entity_poly.entity_id
_entity_poly.type
_entity_poly.pdbx_seq_one_letter_code
_entity_poly.pdbx_strand_id
1 'polypeptide(L)'
;MKITRRNFLKGSLTTLFVAGFNLPIHAASKIKKNLVVISLRGGMDGLCALPVKSDKNFEKMRPDLIIDENLKINSDFVLHPSLSEFHELFKEGKSAFVHATSIPYTGRSHFDGQNLMESGGKIPYKTKTGWLGRGMKLAKLDGDGLALALPMPLLLRGVPKNDNYYPAKGKL
;
A
#
# COMPACT_ATOMS: atom_id res chain seq x y z
N MET A 1 -18.96 -31.92 0.78
CA MET A 1 -18.07 -31.00 1.52
C MET A 1 -18.43 -29.57 1.12
N LYS A 2 -19.11 -28.80 1.98
CA LYS A 2 -19.51 -27.42 1.64
C LYS A 2 -18.31 -26.48 1.85
N ILE A 3 -17.79 -25.95 0.78
CA ILE A 3 -16.74 -24.94 0.83
C ILE A 3 -17.39 -23.61 1.26
N THR A 4 -17.02 -23.11 2.43
CA THR A 4 -17.48 -21.81 2.91
C THR A 4 -16.70 -20.69 2.21
N ARG A 5 -17.33 -19.51 2.02
CA ARG A 5 -16.68 -18.31 1.42
C ARG A 5 -15.33 -17.98 2.08
N ARG A 6 -15.23 -18.18 3.39
CA ARG A 6 -14.02 -17.97 4.18
C ARG A 6 -12.89 -18.95 3.82
N ASN A 7 -13.22 -20.23 3.56
CA ASN A 7 -12.24 -21.24 3.17
C ASN A 7 -11.81 -21.08 1.71
N PHE A 8 -12.71 -20.60 0.85
CA PHE A 8 -12.39 -20.22 -0.52
C PHE A 8 -11.41 -19.05 -0.55
N LEU A 9 -11.66 -17.98 0.21
CA LEU A 9 -10.77 -16.83 0.31
C LEU A 9 -9.40 -17.18 0.90
N LYS A 10 -9.36 -18.07 1.89
CA LYS A 10 -8.08 -18.57 2.44
C LYS A 10 -7.29 -19.38 1.41
N GLY A 11 -7.97 -20.24 0.66
CA GLY A 11 -7.36 -21.04 -0.39
C GLY A 11 -6.92 -20.21 -1.60
N SER A 12 -7.74 -19.25 -2.04
CA SER A 12 -7.41 -18.38 -3.18
C SER A 12 -6.30 -17.38 -2.86
N LEU A 13 -6.24 -16.87 -1.62
CA LEU A 13 -5.13 -15.98 -1.21
C LEU A 13 -3.79 -16.74 -1.22
N THR A 14 -3.78 -17.98 -0.76
CA THR A 14 -2.58 -18.82 -0.77
C THR A 14 -2.17 -19.18 -2.21
N THR A 15 -3.14 -19.42 -3.10
CA THR A 15 -2.87 -19.77 -4.51
C THR A 15 -2.46 -18.55 -5.34
N LEU A 16 -3.03 -17.37 -5.08
CA LEU A 16 -2.59 -16.11 -5.70
C LEU A 16 -1.17 -15.72 -5.26
N PHE A 17 -0.82 -15.98 -4.00
CA PHE A 17 0.55 -15.74 -3.52
C PHE A 17 1.57 -16.72 -4.12
N VAL A 18 1.16 -17.94 -4.45
CA VAL A 18 2.05 -18.97 -5.02
C VAL A 18 2.06 -18.96 -6.54
N ALA A 19 0.95 -18.64 -7.21
CA ALA A 19 0.84 -18.69 -8.67
C ALA A 19 1.11 -17.36 -9.39
N GLY A 20 0.92 -16.21 -8.71
CA GLY A 20 1.14 -14.88 -9.30
C GLY A 20 2.58 -14.37 -9.17
N PHE A 21 3.35 -14.92 -8.27
CA PHE A 21 4.76 -14.61 -8.10
C PHE A 21 5.58 -15.89 -8.33
N ASN A 22 5.81 -16.24 -9.58
CA ASN A 22 7.03 -16.95 -9.92
C ASN A 22 8.20 -15.98 -9.66
N LEU A 23 8.38 -15.65 -8.38
CA LEU A 23 9.68 -15.21 -7.93
C LEU A 23 10.55 -16.47 -7.99
N PRO A 24 11.47 -16.58 -8.94
CA PRO A 24 12.49 -17.59 -8.81
C PRO A 24 13.17 -17.29 -7.47
N ILE A 25 12.94 -18.15 -6.49
CA ILE A 25 13.74 -18.18 -5.26
C ILE A 25 15.11 -18.74 -5.70
N HIS A 26 15.75 -18.02 -6.59
CA HIS A 26 17.14 -18.22 -6.88
C HIS A 26 17.88 -17.28 -5.94
N ALA A 27 18.20 -17.80 -4.76
CA ALA A 27 19.32 -17.29 -4.01
C ALA A 27 20.48 -17.07 -4.99
N ALA A 28 21.04 -15.85 -4.94
CA ALA A 28 22.24 -15.41 -5.66
C ALA A 28 22.03 -14.64 -6.97
N SER A 29 21.10 -13.70 -7.01
CA SER A 29 21.32 -12.55 -7.89
C SER A 29 21.98 -11.44 -7.04
N LYS A 30 23.21 -11.05 -7.41
CA LYS A 30 23.92 -9.88 -6.86
C LYS A 30 23.23 -8.55 -7.20
N ILE A 31 22.05 -8.58 -7.74
CA ILE A 31 21.24 -7.40 -8.05
C ILE A 31 20.63 -6.93 -6.73
N LYS A 32 21.16 -5.87 -6.17
CA LYS A 32 20.56 -5.17 -5.06
C LYS A 32 19.22 -4.61 -5.51
N LYS A 33 18.12 -5.12 -4.97
CA LYS A 33 16.77 -4.60 -5.21
C LYS A 33 16.41 -3.67 -4.06
N ASN A 34 15.91 -2.49 -4.38
CA ASN A 34 15.40 -1.55 -3.40
C ASN A 34 13.86 -1.63 -3.39
N LEU A 35 13.29 -1.68 -2.19
CA LEU A 35 11.86 -1.50 -1.97
C LEU A 35 11.65 -0.09 -1.42
N VAL A 36 10.90 0.72 -2.13
CA VAL A 36 10.50 2.06 -1.67
C VAL A 36 9.03 1.99 -1.28
N VAL A 37 8.72 2.37 -0.05
CA VAL A 37 7.34 2.47 0.44
C VAL A 37 7.04 3.94 0.70
N ILE A 38 6.06 4.49 -0.01
CA ILE A 38 5.60 5.87 0.14
C ILE A 38 4.27 5.84 0.86
N SER A 39 4.22 6.45 2.06
CA SER A 39 2.98 6.58 2.83
C SER A 39 2.44 8.00 2.70
N LEU A 40 1.31 8.14 2.03
CA LEU A 40 0.59 9.40 1.87
C LEU A 40 -0.35 9.60 3.06
N ARG A 41 0.18 10.13 4.15
CA ARG A 41 -0.53 10.25 5.44
C ARG A 41 -1.55 11.39 5.41
N GLY A 42 -2.83 11.03 5.16
CA GLY A 42 -3.94 11.98 5.22
C GLY A 42 -4.02 12.99 4.09
N GLY A 43 -3.35 12.76 2.97
CA GLY A 43 -3.28 13.70 1.86
C GLY A 43 -3.93 13.23 0.56
N MET A 44 -4.31 11.95 0.42
CA MET A 44 -4.90 11.42 -0.80
C MET A 44 -6.18 10.63 -0.49
N ASP A 45 -7.28 11.01 -1.14
CA ASP A 45 -8.52 10.22 -1.14
C ASP A 45 -8.43 9.16 -2.24
N GLY A 46 -8.49 7.89 -1.85
CA GLY A 46 -8.38 6.77 -2.78
C GLY A 46 -9.52 6.69 -3.79
N LEU A 47 -10.72 7.14 -3.43
CA LEU A 47 -11.87 7.18 -4.34
C LEU A 47 -11.73 8.30 -5.37
N CYS A 48 -11.08 9.41 -5.02
CA CYS A 48 -10.78 10.47 -6.00
C CYS A 48 -9.59 10.11 -6.89
N ALA A 49 -8.59 9.39 -6.33
CA ALA A 49 -7.42 8.98 -7.08
C ALA A 49 -7.75 7.93 -8.15
N LEU A 50 -8.61 6.98 -7.80
CA LEU A 50 -9.05 5.87 -8.67
C LEU A 50 -10.57 5.68 -8.58
N PRO A 51 -11.36 6.60 -9.15
CA PRO A 51 -12.81 6.49 -9.11
C PRO A 51 -13.35 5.33 -9.94
N VAL A 52 -14.49 4.79 -9.48
CA VAL A 52 -15.28 3.81 -10.23
C VAL A 52 -16.26 4.55 -11.10
N LYS A 53 -16.05 4.58 -12.41
CA LYS A 53 -16.83 5.37 -13.36
C LYS A 53 -18.33 5.03 -13.37
N SER A 54 -18.68 3.78 -13.05
CA SER A 54 -20.07 3.29 -13.07
C SER A 54 -20.77 3.34 -11.70
N ASP A 55 -20.09 3.86 -10.67
CA ASP A 55 -20.66 3.89 -9.32
C ASP A 55 -21.56 5.12 -9.11
N LYS A 56 -22.87 4.91 -9.32
CA LYS A 56 -23.92 5.91 -9.08
C LYS A 56 -23.96 6.43 -7.63
N ASN A 57 -23.47 5.64 -6.66
CA ASN A 57 -23.40 6.09 -5.27
C ASN A 57 -22.27 7.09 -5.09
N PHE A 58 -21.15 6.87 -5.76
CA PHE A 58 -20.05 7.84 -5.75
C PHE A 58 -20.50 9.19 -6.33
N GLU A 59 -21.16 9.18 -7.49
CA GLU A 59 -21.70 10.39 -8.12
C GLU A 59 -22.70 11.12 -7.22
N LYS A 60 -23.61 10.38 -6.60
CA LYS A 60 -24.63 10.93 -5.70
C LYS A 60 -24.06 11.52 -4.41
N MET A 61 -23.08 10.86 -3.83
CA MET A 61 -22.53 11.22 -2.51
C MET A 61 -21.38 12.22 -2.58
N ARG A 62 -20.72 12.32 -3.73
CA ARG A 62 -19.53 13.15 -3.92
C ARG A 62 -19.54 13.87 -5.29
N PRO A 63 -20.61 14.61 -5.64
CA PRO A 63 -20.73 15.24 -6.96
C PRO A 63 -19.59 16.22 -7.26
N ASP A 64 -19.11 16.93 -6.24
CA ASP A 64 -18.03 17.93 -6.38
C ASP A 64 -16.64 17.32 -6.60
N LEU A 65 -16.52 16.00 -6.50
CA LEU A 65 -15.25 15.27 -6.69
C LEU A 65 -15.21 14.50 -8.02
N ILE A 66 -16.22 14.66 -8.84
CA ILE A 66 -16.25 14.09 -10.19
C ILE A 66 -15.39 14.96 -11.10
N ILE A 67 -14.47 14.32 -11.79
CA ILE A 67 -13.59 14.97 -12.76
C ILE A 67 -13.93 14.39 -14.14
N ASP A 68 -14.23 15.25 -15.11
CA ASP A 68 -14.61 14.81 -16.46
C ASP A 68 -13.42 14.24 -17.24
N GLU A 69 -12.25 14.83 -17.06
CA GLU A 69 -11.00 14.44 -17.74
C GLU A 69 -10.24 13.36 -16.95
N ASN A 70 -10.71 12.13 -17.03
CA ASN A 70 -10.07 11.01 -16.35
C ASN A 70 -9.26 10.13 -17.30
N LEU A 71 -8.20 9.50 -16.78
CA LEU A 71 -7.36 8.56 -17.51
C LEU A 71 -7.94 7.14 -17.39
N LYS A 72 -8.32 6.54 -18.51
CA LYS A 72 -8.98 5.23 -18.53
C LYS A 72 -8.00 4.11 -18.14
N ILE A 73 -8.36 3.33 -17.13
CA ILE A 73 -7.67 2.11 -16.73
C ILE A 73 -8.33 0.88 -17.39
N ASN A 74 -9.64 0.74 -17.24
CA ASN A 74 -10.43 -0.33 -17.86
C ASN A 74 -11.90 0.12 -18.04
N SER A 75 -12.84 -0.83 -18.16
CA SER A 75 -14.28 -0.53 -18.28
C SER A 75 -14.84 0.21 -17.08
N ASP A 76 -14.37 -0.11 -15.87
CA ASP A 76 -14.97 0.31 -14.60
C ASP A 76 -14.16 1.37 -13.88
N PHE A 77 -12.84 1.39 -14.06
CA PHE A 77 -11.93 2.26 -13.33
C PHE A 77 -11.29 3.32 -14.22
N VAL A 78 -11.17 4.49 -13.66
CA VAL A 78 -10.43 5.62 -14.23
C VAL A 78 -9.46 6.16 -13.19
N LEU A 79 -8.41 6.83 -13.64
CA LEU A 79 -7.39 7.40 -12.77
C LEU A 79 -7.46 8.93 -12.85
N HIS A 80 -7.24 9.59 -11.73
CA HIS A 80 -7.19 11.05 -11.67
C HIS A 80 -6.09 11.59 -12.59
N PRO A 81 -6.32 12.70 -13.33
CA PRO A 81 -5.37 13.24 -14.30
C PRO A 81 -3.99 13.55 -13.73
N SER A 82 -3.93 13.99 -12.45
CA SER A 82 -2.65 14.23 -11.76
C SER A 82 -1.78 12.98 -11.55
N LEU A 83 -2.29 11.80 -11.87
CA LEU A 83 -1.58 10.53 -11.78
C LEU A 83 -1.18 10.01 -13.17
N SER A 84 -0.96 10.90 -14.13
CA SER A 84 -0.61 10.56 -15.52
C SER A 84 0.61 9.64 -15.63
N GLU A 85 1.66 9.89 -14.84
CA GLU A 85 2.85 9.03 -14.82
C GLU A 85 2.53 7.59 -14.39
N PHE A 86 1.65 7.42 -13.39
CA PHE A 86 1.17 6.09 -12.99
C PHE A 86 0.34 5.43 -14.08
N HIS A 87 -0.42 6.20 -14.85
CA HIS A 87 -1.19 5.70 -15.99
C HIS A 87 -0.27 5.17 -17.10
N GLU A 88 0.81 5.90 -17.43
CA GLU A 88 1.78 5.43 -18.42
C GLU A 88 2.47 4.14 -17.93
N LEU A 89 2.91 4.10 -16.67
CA LEU A 89 3.44 2.87 -16.07
C LEU A 89 2.45 1.71 -16.08
N PHE A 90 1.15 1.99 -15.95
CA PHE A 90 0.11 0.97 -16.04
C PHE A 90 -0.01 0.40 -17.46
N LYS A 91 -0.01 1.25 -18.48
CA LYS A 91 -0.02 0.82 -19.90
C LYS A 91 1.18 -0.04 -20.25
N GLU A 92 2.33 0.23 -19.63
CA GLU A 92 3.55 -0.55 -19.78
C GLU A 92 3.56 -1.85 -18.93
N GLY A 93 2.51 -2.13 -18.16
CA GLY A 93 2.47 -3.28 -17.26
C GLY A 93 3.42 -3.19 -16.05
N LYS A 94 3.89 -1.98 -15.71
CA LYS A 94 4.84 -1.72 -14.64
C LYS A 94 4.20 -1.21 -13.36
N SER A 95 2.90 -0.88 -13.37
CA SER A 95 2.13 -0.52 -12.20
C SER A 95 0.86 -1.34 -12.06
N ALA A 96 0.34 -1.41 -10.84
CA ALA A 96 -0.93 -2.04 -10.53
C ALA A 96 -1.64 -1.24 -9.43
N PHE A 97 -2.97 -1.27 -9.45
CA PHE A 97 -3.80 -0.61 -8.47
C PHE A 97 -4.58 -1.64 -7.66
N VAL A 98 -4.62 -1.45 -6.35
CA VAL A 98 -5.40 -2.30 -5.43
C VAL A 98 -6.50 -1.43 -4.82
N HIS A 99 -7.72 -1.62 -5.29
CA HIS A 99 -8.89 -0.85 -4.87
C HIS A 99 -9.60 -1.50 -3.68
N ALA A 100 -10.43 -0.72 -2.98
CA ALA A 100 -11.28 -1.18 -1.86
C ALA A 100 -10.50 -1.87 -0.73
N THR A 101 -9.29 -1.40 -0.45
CA THR A 101 -8.49 -1.85 0.68
C THR A 101 -8.64 -0.90 1.86
N SER A 102 -8.73 -1.46 3.06
CA SER A 102 -8.77 -0.67 4.29
C SER A 102 -8.15 -1.42 5.46
N ILE A 103 -7.77 -0.67 6.48
CA ILE A 103 -7.43 -1.24 7.78
C ILE A 103 -8.72 -1.63 8.53
N PRO A 104 -8.69 -2.62 9.44
CA PRO A 104 -9.83 -3.03 10.24
C PRO A 104 -10.09 -2.05 11.39
N TYR A 105 -10.37 -0.78 11.06
CA TYR A 105 -10.58 0.29 11.99
C TYR A 105 -11.76 1.16 11.56
N THR A 106 -12.73 1.31 12.47
CA THR A 106 -13.96 2.08 12.24
C THR A 106 -14.06 3.33 13.11
N GLY A 107 -13.07 3.57 13.96
CA GLY A 107 -12.99 4.78 14.79
C GLY A 107 -12.68 6.03 13.97
N ARG A 108 -12.84 7.19 14.59
CA ARG A 108 -12.61 8.49 13.95
C ARG A 108 -11.26 9.12 14.31
N SER A 109 -10.38 8.39 15.00
CA SER A 109 -9.06 8.90 15.36
C SER A 109 -8.10 8.69 14.19
N HIS A 110 -7.66 9.78 13.61
CA HIS A 110 -6.65 9.79 12.54
C HIS A 110 -5.34 9.11 12.98
N PHE A 111 -4.88 9.38 14.19
CA PHE A 111 -3.63 8.83 14.72
C PHE A 111 -3.72 7.33 15.00
N ASP A 112 -4.87 6.84 15.47
CA ASP A 112 -5.11 5.41 15.67
C ASP A 112 -5.10 4.67 14.33
N GLY A 113 -5.75 5.25 13.32
CA GLY A 113 -5.75 4.71 11.97
C GLY A 113 -4.34 4.61 11.39
N GLN A 114 -3.55 5.68 11.51
CA GLN A 114 -2.14 5.67 11.08
C GLN A 114 -1.32 4.62 11.82
N ASN A 115 -1.50 4.51 13.13
CA ASN A 115 -0.80 3.50 13.92
C ASN A 115 -1.12 2.08 13.44
N LEU A 116 -2.39 1.78 13.17
CA LEU A 116 -2.81 0.48 12.67
C LEU A 116 -2.31 0.21 11.24
N MET A 117 -2.32 1.22 10.38
CA MET A 117 -1.79 1.11 9.02
C MET A 117 -0.30 0.76 9.03
N GLU A 118 0.48 1.38 9.90
CA GLU A 118 1.92 1.13 10.01
C GLU A 118 2.27 -0.15 10.78
N SER A 119 1.51 -0.45 11.83
CA SER A 119 1.76 -1.65 12.63
C SER A 119 1.20 -2.94 12.02
N GLY A 120 0.13 -2.85 11.19
CA GLY A 120 -0.64 -4.02 10.76
C GLY A 120 -1.37 -4.71 11.92
N GLY A 121 -1.53 -4.02 13.05
CA GLY A 121 -2.22 -4.53 14.24
C GLY A 121 -3.74 -4.41 14.15
N LYS A 122 -4.43 -4.88 15.23
CA LYS A 122 -5.89 -4.75 15.36
C LYS A 122 -6.31 -3.73 16.42
N ILE A 123 -5.42 -3.43 17.34
CA ILE A 123 -5.66 -2.50 18.46
C ILE A 123 -4.58 -1.42 18.40
N PRO A 124 -4.96 -0.14 18.38
CA PRO A 124 -4.01 0.96 18.33
C PRO A 124 -2.96 0.86 19.43
N TYR A 125 -1.73 1.16 19.09
CA TYR A 125 -0.55 1.21 19.97
C TYR A 125 -0.18 -0.07 20.71
N LYS A 126 -0.90 -1.19 20.51
CA LYS A 126 -0.56 -2.47 21.11
C LYS A 126 0.71 -3.07 20.49
N THR A 127 0.82 -3.00 19.17
CA THR A 127 1.99 -3.50 18.42
C THR A 127 3.01 -2.38 18.28
N LYS A 128 4.23 -2.59 18.79
CA LYS A 128 5.32 -1.59 18.81
C LYS A 128 6.26 -1.67 17.62
N THR A 129 6.04 -2.62 16.72
CA THR A 129 6.82 -2.84 15.49
C THR A 129 5.94 -2.67 14.25
N GLY A 130 6.55 -2.27 13.14
CA GLY A 130 5.87 -2.12 11.86
C GLY A 130 5.75 -3.44 11.09
N TRP A 131 4.75 -3.54 10.23
CA TRP A 131 4.58 -4.73 9.40
C TRP A 131 5.75 -4.92 8.41
N LEU A 132 6.28 -3.82 7.86
CA LEU A 132 7.43 -3.86 6.95
C LEU A 132 8.69 -4.34 7.69
N GLY A 133 8.97 -3.77 8.86
CA GLY A 133 10.12 -4.19 9.67
C GLY A 133 10.07 -5.68 10.06
N ARG A 134 8.89 -6.17 10.45
CA ARG A 134 8.71 -7.61 10.71
C ARG A 134 8.86 -8.45 9.44
N GLY A 135 8.32 -7.98 8.32
CA GLY A 135 8.43 -8.65 7.02
C GLY A 135 9.89 -8.80 6.59
N MET A 136 10.68 -7.74 6.69
CA MET A 136 12.12 -7.77 6.38
C MET A 136 12.86 -8.79 7.26
N LYS A 137 12.57 -8.81 8.55
CA LYS A 137 13.17 -9.77 9.48
C LYS A 137 12.80 -11.22 9.15
N LEU A 138 11.52 -11.47 8.86
CA LEU A 138 11.02 -12.81 8.52
C LEU A 138 11.58 -13.32 7.19
N ALA A 139 11.69 -12.44 6.22
CA ALA A 139 12.24 -12.76 4.90
C ALA A 139 13.79 -12.86 4.90
N LYS A 140 14.42 -12.61 6.04
CA LYS A 140 15.90 -12.59 6.19
C LYS A 140 16.58 -11.73 5.12
N LEU A 141 15.97 -10.58 4.84
CA LEU A 141 16.52 -9.65 3.86
C LEU A 141 17.78 -9.01 4.45
N ASP A 142 18.90 -9.19 3.77
CA ASP A 142 20.18 -8.52 4.08
C ASP A 142 20.12 -7.06 3.59
N GLY A 143 19.26 -6.27 4.17
CA GLY A 143 19.08 -4.89 3.79
C GLY A 143 18.93 -4.00 5.01
N ASP A 144 19.42 -2.77 4.88
CA ASP A 144 19.21 -1.73 5.88
C ASP A 144 17.90 -1.00 5.57
N GLY A 145 17.12 -0.67 6.58
CA GLY A 145 15.95 0.17 6.44
C GLY A 145 16.36 1.64 6.55
N LEU A 146 16.00 2.44 5.55
CA LEU A 146 16.18 3.89 5.61
C LEU A 146 14.82 4.59 5.57
N ALA A 147 14.55 5.42 6.57
CA ALA A 147 13.38 6.29 6.58
C ALA A 147 13.77 7.73 6.26
N LEU A 148 13.07 8.35 5.30
CA LEU A 148 13.15 9.78 5.03
C LEU A 148 12.12 10.53 5.88
N ALA A 149 12.27 10.46 7.21
CA ALA A 149 11.30 11.02 8.15
C ALA A 149 11.89 11.21 9.55
N LEU A 150 11.28 12.08 10.35
CA LEU A 150 11.50 12.19 11.80
C LEU A 150 10.13 12.21 12.52
N PRO A 151 9.99 11.46 13.61
CA PRO A 151 10.85 10.38 14.10
C PRO A 151 10.79 9.15 13.19
N MET A 152 11.60 8.11 13.51
CA MET A 152 11.54 6.83 12.81
C MET A 152 10.10 6.30 12.73
N PRO A 153 9.53 6.11 11.52
CA PRO A 153 8.16 5.63 11.34
C PRO A 153 7.98 4.25 11.98
N LEU A 154 6.81 4.02 12.56
CA LEU A 154 6.47 2.73 13.14
C LEU A 154 6.56 1.61 12.09
N LEU A 155 6.20 1.90 10.83
CA LEU A 155 6.25 0.98 9.70
C LEU A 155 7.58 0.22 9.61
N LEU A 156 8.70 0.90 9.86
CA LEU A 156 10.05 0.34 9.70
C LEU A 156 10.62 -0.21 11.01
N ARG A 157 9.98 0.01 12.16
CA ARG A 157 10.46 -0.50 13.46
C ARG A 157 10.42 -2.03 13.48
N GLY A 158 11.46 -2.63 14.08
CA GLY A 158 11.63 -4.09 14.16
C GLY A 158 12.61 -4.67 13.15
N VAL A 159 13.21 -3.84 12.30
CA VAL A 159 14.38 -4.19 11.50
C VAL A 159 15.62 -4.10 12.38
N PRO A 160 16.58 -5.03 12.29
CA PRO A 160 17.82 -5.01 13.08
C PRO A 160 18.69 -3.77 12.80
N LYS A 161 18.73 -3.34 11.54
CA LYS A 161 19.44 -2.16 11.10
C LYS A 161 18.49 -1.21 10.39
N ASN A 162 18.21 -0.10 11.02
CA ASN A 162 17.41 0.98 10.45
C ASN A 162 18.04 2.33 10.80
N ASP A 163 17.89 3.26 9.93
CA ASP A 163 18.32 4.63 10.11
C ASP A 163 17.27 5.60 9.58
N ASN A 164 17.32 6.83 10.00
CA ASN A 164 16.50 7.88 9.45
C ASN A 164 17.37 9.03 8.96
N TYR A 165 17.02 9.52 7.82
CA TYR A 165 17.61 10.70 7.22
C TYR A 165 16.57 11.83 7.20
N TYR A 166 16.98 12.97 7.69
CA TYR A 166 16.21 14.20 7.56
C TYR A 166 17.18 15.33 7.21
N PRO A 167 17.02 16.01 6.07
CA PRO A 167 17.91 17.10 5.68
C PRO A 167 17.83 18.24 6.70
N ALA A 168 18.96 18.65 7.25
CA ALA A 168 19.06 19.71 8.26
C ALA A 168 18.62 21.10 7.74
N LYS A 169 18.59 21.29 6.42
CA LYS A 169 18.07 22.49 5.75
C LYS A 169 17.02 22.01 4.74
N GLY A 170 15.74 22.19 5.06
CA GLY A 170 14.57 21.73 4.30
C GLY A 170 14.48 22.16 2.83
N LYS A 171 15.49 21.87 2.05
CA LYS A 171 15.46 21.88 0.58
C LYS A 171 15.58 20.42 0.14
N LEU A 172 14.45 19.84 -0.22
CA LEU A 172 14.38 18.73 -1.15
C LEU A 172 14.47 19.31 -2.55
#